data_407b41d433df4861c0c3f14dbe61bd23
#
_entry.id   407b41d433df4861c0c3f14dbe61bd23
#
_cell.length_a   1.000
_cell.length_b   1.000
_cell.length_c   1.000
_cell.angle_alpha   90.00
_cell.angle_beta   90.00
_cell.angle_gamma   90.00
#
_symmetry.space_group_name_H-M   'P 1'
#
loop_
_entity.id
_entity.type
_entity.pdbx_description
1 polymer ?
#
loop_
_entity_poly.entity_id
_entity_poly.type
_entity_poly.pdbx_seq_one_letter_code
_entity_poly.pdbx_strand_id
1 'polypeptide(L)'
;MTSPQTPPDRQDASPRSLFMITAGGLVAGTLIVLGAILPAEYNVDPLGLGRLSGLSRLWAPEENEWKAGAMEPAHASKAPIARHVIEIPLGAASWPEAALEYKVAMSPGQTFLYSWTATRQDNAPMTKPVEFEFHGHTVEDGKTMTVAEYLKSKSVSATGALTAPFEGIHGWYFRNHEEDPVIIRLEIEGFFSLIEPGRPGNEFRIRPLEQTTPQSN
;
A
#
# COMPACT_ATOMS: atom_id res chain seq x y z
N MET A 1 76.41 -4.64 -19.44
CA MET A 1 76.53 -3.65 -18.36
C MET A 1 75.21 -2.96 -18.30
N THR A 2 74.34 -3.38 -17.38
CA THR A 2 73.02 -2.81 -17.11
C THR A 2 73.16 -1.89 -15.95
N SER A 3 72.89 -0.58 -16.16
CA SER A 3 72.92 0.42 -15.11
C SER A 3 71.78 0.20 -14.15
N PRO A 4 71.97 0.32 -12.83
CA PRO A 4 70.91 0.21 -11.85
C PRO A 4 69.99 1.45 -11.94
N GLN A 5 68.71 1.21 -12.14
CA GLN A 5 67.70 2.26 -12.04
C GLN A 5 67.52 2.66 -10.57
N THR A 6 67.72 3.92 -10.23
CA THR A 6 67.42 4.51 -8.96
C THR A 6 65.92 4.51 -8.75
N PRO A 7 65.38 4.00 -7.61
CA PRO A 7 63.96 4.07 -7.34
C PRO A 7 63.49 5.52 -7.24
N PRO A 8 62.27 5.86 -7.65
CA PRO A 8 61.75 7.20 -7.60
C PRO A 8 61.71 7.71 -6.12
N ASP A 9 62.25 8.87 -5.94
CA ASP A 9 62.26 9.58 -4.64
C ASP A 9 60.84 9.71 -4.08
N ARG A 10 60.55 9.08 -2.97
CA ARG A 10 59.31 9.26 -2.26
C ARG A 10 59.34 10.63 -1.63
N GLN A 11 58.65 11.59 -2.20
CA GLN A 11 58.40 12.87 -1.58
C GLN A 11 57.51 12.65 -0.34
N ASP A 12 58.12 12.57 0.83
CA ASP A 12 57.41 12.52 2.10
C ASP A 12 56.64 13.84 2.27
N ALA A 13 55.32 13.72 2.40
CA ALA A 13 54.46 14.89 2.60
C ALA A 13 54.88 15.61 3.90
N SER A 14 55.07 16.95 3.85
CA SER A 14 55.45 17.71 5.02
C SER A 14 54.40 17.57 6.13
N PRO A 15 54.79 17.62 7.42
CA PRO A 15 53.84 17.56 8.55
C PRO A 15 52.70 18.57 8.45
N ARG A 16 53.00 19.76 7.90
CA ARG A 16 52.00 20.81 7.64
C ARG A 16 51.01 20.41 6.56
N SER A 17 51.49 19.76 5.47
CA SER A 17 50.61 19.27 4.39
C SER A 17 49.70 18.14 4.89
N LEU A 18 50.22 17.20 5.68
CA LEU A 18 49.44 16.15 6.30
C LEU A 18 48.36 16.70 7.23
N PHE A 19 48.72 17.68 8.08
CA PHE A 19 47.76 18.33 8.95
C PHE A 19 46.65 19.05 8.19
N MET A 20 46.99 19.80 7.14
CA MET A 20 46.03 20.52 6.32
C MET A 20 45.08 19.56 5.59
N ILE A 21 45.57 18.44 5.04
CA ILE A 21 44.77 17.43 4.38
C ILE A 21 43.84 16.75 5.39
N THR A 22 44.36 16.38 6.57
CA THR A 22 43.57 15.74 7.61
C THR A 22 42.50 16.68 8.15
N ALA A 23 42.85 17.93 8.44
CA ALA A 23 41.88 18.94 8.89
C ALA A 23 40.82 19.23 7.83
N GLY A 24 41.21 19.36 6.55
CA GLY A 24 40.29 19.53 5.42
C GLY A 24 39.35 18.34 5.25
N GLY A 25 39.88 17.12 5.36
CA GLY A 25 39.08 15.89 5.30
C GLY A 25 38.08 15.79 6.44
N LEU A 26 38.47 16.17 7.67
CA LEU A 26 37.59 16.18 8.82
C LEU A 26 36.43 17.17 8.64
N VAL A 27 36.75 18.40 8.21
CA VAL A 27 35.73 19.43 7.93
C VAL A 27 34.77 18.96 6.81
N ALA A 28 35.29 18.47 5.71
CA ALA A 28 34.48 17.97 4.61
C ALA A 28 33.59 16.78 5.02
N GLY A 29 34.15 15.80 5.77
CA GLY A 29 33.40 14.68 6.31
C GLY A 29 32.27 15.13 7.27
N THR A 30 32.55 16.08 8.16
CA THR A 30 31.53 16.64 9.05
C THR A 30 30.42 17.33 8.28
N LEU A 31 30.73 18.09 7.24
CA LEU A 31 29.70 18.74 6.41
C LEU A 31 28.85 17.73 5.67
N ILE A 32 29.44 16.64 5.17
CA ILE A 32 28.69 15.53 4.53
C ILE A 32 27.77 14.86 5.55
N VAL A 33 28.25 14.56 6.75
CA VAL A 33 27.43 13.94 7.80
C VAL A 33 26.27 14.86 8.18
N LEU A 34 26.53 16.12 8.49
CA LEU A 34 25.50 17.06 8.96
C LEU A 34 24.56 17.53 7.87
N GLY A 35 25.04 17.65 6.63
CA GLY A 35 24.25 18.19 5.51
C GLY A 35 23.60 17.17 4.60
N ALA A 36 24.06 15.91 4.64
CA ALA A 36 23.53 14.87 3.77
C ALA A 36 23.10 13.61 4.55
N ILE A 37 24.00 13.00 5.33
CA ILE A 37 23.70 11.70 5.97
C ILE A 37 22.61 11.86 7.04
N LEU A 38 22.77 12.81 7.97
CA LEU A 38 21.78 13.01 9.03
C LEU A 38 20.38 13.38 8.47
N PRO A 39 20.25 14.28 7.50
CA PRO A 39 18.95 14.53 6.87
C PRO A 39 18.35 13.33 6.14
N ALA A 40 19.18 12.57 5.43
CA ALA A 40 18.70 11.45 4.59
C ALA A 40 18.36 10.20 5.42
N GLU A 41 19.13 9.91 6.49
CA GLU A 41 19.01 8.65 7.22
C GLU A 41 18.28 8.79 8.56
N TYR A 42 18.25 10.00 9.14
CA TYR A 42 17.73 10.21 10.49
C TYR A 42 16.73 11.37 10.60
N ASN A 43 16.41 12.04 9.49
CA ASN A 43 15.56 13.25 9.48
C ASN A 43 16.05 14.35 10.44
N VAL A 44 17.34 14.40 10.70
CA VAL A 44 17.98 15.42 11.55
C VAL A 44 18.71 16.40 10.64
N ASP A 45 18.16 17.59 10.45
CA ASP A 45 18.68 18.61 9.52
C ASP A 45 19.12 19.88 10.26
N PRO A 46 20.25 19.84 10.96
CA PRO A 46 20.72 20.96 11.79
C PRO A 46 21.14 22.18 10.96
N LEU A 47 21.49 22.00 9.71
CA LEU A 47 21.94 23.05 8.79
C LEU A 47 20.85 23.48 7.78
N GLY A 48 19.70 22.85 7.75
CA GLY A 48 18.63 23.11 6.78
C GLY A 48 18.96 22.66 5.36
N LEU A 49 20.12 22.03 5.13
CA LEU A 49 20.57 21.58 3.82
C LEU A 49 19.79 20.37 3.30
N GLY A 50 19.32 19.51 4.18
CA GLY A 50 18.49 18.37 3.83
C GLY A 50 17.15 18.77 3.23
N ARG A 51 16.51 19.78 3.80
CA ARG A 51 15.26 20.36 3.25
C ARG A 51 15.51 21.09 1.95
N LEU A 52 16.58 21.86 1.87
CA LEU A 52 16.94 22.62 0.67
C LEU A 52 17.27 21.71 -0.52
N SER A 53 18.00 20.63 -0.28
CA SER A 53 18.40 19.64 -1.29
C SER A 53 17.34 18.55 -1.57
N GLY A 54 16.31 18.45 -0.73
CA GLY A 54 15.32 17.38 -0.79
C GLY A 54 15.76 16.06 -0.12
N LEU A 55 16.95 15.98 0.46
CA LEU A 55 17.47 14.76 1.10
C LEU A 55 16.64 14.32 2.33
N SER A 56 16.02 15.27 3.05
CA SER A 56 15.11 14.93 4.14
C SER A 56 13.87 14.13 3.69
N ARG A 57 13.53 14.17 2.40
CA ARG A 57 12.44 13.35 1.83
C ARG A 57 12.81 11.88 1.67
N LEU A 58 14.09 11.52 1.68
CA LEU A 58 14.54 10.14 1.63
C LEU A 58 14.29 9.40 2.95
N TRP A 59 14.34 10.13 4.08
CA TRP A 59 13.93 9.60 5.38
C TRP A 59 12.41 9.54 5.54
N ALA A 60 11.75 10.62 5.15
CA ALA A 60 10.30 10.60 5.16
C ALA A 60 9.85 9.49 4.22
N PRO A 61 9.17 8.41 4.69
CA PRO A 61 8.28 7.71 3.81
C PRO A 61 7.45 8.82 3.16
N GLU A 62 7.26 8.78 1.84
CA GLU A 62 6.40 9.77 1.19
C GLU A 62 5.18 9.90 2.09
N GLU A 63 5.12 10.98 2.85
CA GLU A 63 3.99 11.29 3.70
C GLU A 63 2.80 11.56 2.80
N ASN A 64 2.25 10.51 2.27
CA ASN A 64 0.84 10.33 2.32
C ASN A 64 0.51 9.98 3.78
N GLU A 65 1.03 10.79 4.72
CA GLU A 65 0.46 10.85 6.05
C GLU A 65 -0.99 11.20 5.83
N TRP A 66 -1.79 10.14 5.80
CA TRP A 66 -3.15 10.28 6.17
C TRP A 66 -3.12 10.85 7.60
N LYS A 67 -3.04 12.16 7.70
CA LYS A 67 -3.35 12.86 8.94
C LYS A 67 -4.77 12.45 9.21
N ALA A 68 -4.97 11.62 10.23
CA ALA A 68 -6.26 11.51 10.86
C ALA A 68 -6.66 12.96 11.13
N GLY A 69 -7.37 13.54 10.16
CA GLY A 69 -7.87 14.89 10.27
C GLY A 69 -8.64 14.95 11.57
N ALA A 70 -8.65 16.08 12.21
CA ALA A 70 -9.55 16.32 13.33
C ALA A 70 -10.87 15.64 12.95
N MET A 71 -11.33 14.70 13.79
CA MET A 71 -12.56 13.96 13.51
C MET A 71 -13.61 14.97 13.09
N GLU A 72 -13.98 14.95 11.83
CA GLU A 72 -15.11 15.72 11.34
C GLU A 72 -16.29 15.38 12.24
N PRO A 73 -17.04 16.37 12.72
CA PRO A 73 -18.20 16.09 13.55
C PRO A 73 -19.11 15.11 12.82
N ALA A 74 -19.58 14.10 13.53
CA ALA A 74 -20.44 13.07 12.95
C ALA A 74 -21.63 13.71 12.23
N HIS A 75 -21.77 13.42 10.94
CA HIS A 75 -22.89 13.87 10.14
C HIS A 75 -23.90 12.74 9.99
N ALA A 76 -25.18 13.04 10.20
CA ALA A 76 -26.25 12.11 9.87
C ALA A 76 -26.29 11.92 8.35
N SER A 77 -26.02 10.72 7.87
CA SER A 77 -26.18 10.39 6.46
C SER A 77 -27.64 10.15 6.14
N LYS A 78 -28.15 10.76 5.08
CA LYS A 78 -29.47 10.47 4.51
C LYS A 78 -29.42 9.41 3.41
N ALA A 79 -28.21 8.93 3.06
CA ALA A 79 -28.05 7.88 2.08
C ALA A 79 -28.65 6.56 2.62
N PRO A 80 -29.36 5.79 1.79
CA PRO A 80 -29.82 4.48 2.20
C PRO A 80 -28.65 3.54 2.44
N ILE A 81 -28.78 2.67 3.43
CA ILE A 81 -27.84 1.58 3.65
C ILE A 81 -28.01 0.57 2.51
N ALA A 82 -26.92 0.25 1.83
CA ALA A 82 -26.85 -0.83 0.85
C ALA A 82 -26.43 -2.13 1.55
N ARG A 83 -27.03 -3.25 1.15
CA ARG A 83 -26.64 -4.59 1.59
C ARG A 83 -26.57 -5.53 0.40
N HIS A 84 -25.41 -6.17 0.21
CA HIS A 84 -25.20 -7.09 -0.90
C HIS A 84 -24.49 -8.35 -0.43
N VAL A 85 -24.84 -9.45 -1.09
CA VAL A 85 -24.12 -10.72 -1.04
C VAL A 85 -23.52 -10.98 -2.41
N ILE A 86 -22.22 -11.20 -2.45
CA ILE A 86 -21.45 -11.32 -3.68
C ILE A 86 -20.70 -12.63 -3.64
N GLU A 87 -20.83 -13.44 -4.68
CA GLU A 87 -19.99 -14.64 -4.87
C GLU A 87 -18.88 -14.32 -5.86
N ILE A 88 -17.64 -14.50 -5.40
CA ILE A 88 -16.42 -14.22 -6.14
C ILE A 88 -15.75 -15.55 -6.45
N PRO A 89 -15.86 -16.04 -7.70
CA PRO A 89 -15.27 -17.31 -8.11
C PRO A 89 -13.77 -17.12 -8.37
N LEU A 90 -12.94 -17.86 -7.65
CA LEU A 90 -11.49 -17.96 -7.88
C LEU A 90 -11.21 -19.29 -8.58
N GLY A 91 -10.46 -19.24 -9.68
CA GLY A 91 -9.94 -20.44 -10.35
C GLY A 91 -8.98 -21.25 -9.47
N ALA A 92 -8.63 -22.44 -9.90
CA ALA A 92 -7.58 -23.25 -9.27
C ALA A 92 -6.24 -22.52 -9.26
N ALA A 93 -5.35 -22.83 -8.34
CA ALA A 93 -4.08 -22.13 -8.13
C ALA A 93 -3.20 -22.01 -9.38
N SER A 94 -3.31 -22.96 -10.31
CA SER A 94 -2.59 -22.98 -11.59
C SER A 94 -3.26 -22.16 -12.70
N TRP A 95 -4.45 -21.63 -12.48
CA TRP A 95 -5.21 -20.89 -13.49
C TRP A 95 -4.95 -19.39 -13.39
N PRO A 96 -5.07 -18.64 -14.50
CA PRO A 96 -4.98 -17.19 -14.47
C PRO A 96 -5.99 -16.54 -13.51
N GLU A 97 -7.19 -17.11 -13.42
CA GLU A 97 -8.28 -16.64 -12.58
C GLU A 97 -8.14 -17.06 -11.09
N ALA A 98 -7.01 -17.67 -10.71
CA ALA A 98 -6.72 -17.96 -9.30
C ALA A 98 -6.66 -16.69 -8.43
N ALA A 99 -6.49 -15.54 -9.05
CA ALA A 99 -6.42 -14.25 -8.37
C ALA A 99 -7.30 -13.23 -9.07
N LEU A 100 -8.04 -12.44 -8.28
CA LEU A 100 -8.84 -11.34 -8.79
C LEU A 100 -9.08 -10.26 -7.74
N GLU A 101 -9.48 -9.09 -8.22
CA GLU A 101 -9.93 -7.98 -7.38
C GLU A 101 -11.46 -7.83 -7.41
N TYR A 102 -12.01 -7.43 -6.26
CA TYR A 102 -13.38 -6.94 -6.16
C TYR A 102 -13.43 -5.74 -5.21
N LYS A 103 -13.92 -4.62 -5.72
CA LYS A 103 -13.97 -3.36 -5.00
C LYS A 103 -15.34 -2.68 -5.11
N VAL A 104 -15.56 -1.71 -4.24
CA VAL A 104 -16.72 -0.80 -4.25
C VAL A 104 -16.22 0.64 -4.26
N ALA A 105 -17.01 1.55 -4.81
CA ALA A 105 -16.71 2.97 -4.81
C ALA A 105 -17.23 3.62 -3.50
N MET A 106 -16.40 4.46 -2.90
CA MET A 106 -16.71 5.15 -1.65
C MET A 106 -16.18 6.57 -1.66
N SER A 107 -16.91 7.47 -1.04
CA SER A 107 -16.44 8.81 -0.68
C SER A 107 -15.86 8.83 0.74
N PRO A 108 -15.01 9.82 1.08
CA PRO A 108 -14.44 9.95 2.41
C PRO A 108 -15.51 9.92 3.52
N GLY A 109 -15.23 9.16 4.60
CA GLY A 109 -16.14 9.00 5.73
C GLY A 109 -17.29 8.01 5.53
N GLN A 110 -17.54 7.53 4.33
CA GLN A 110 -18.47 6.41 4.12
C GLN A 110 -17.92 5.15 4.78
N THR A 111 -18.82 4.37 5.39
CA THR A 111 -18.45 3.18 6.16
C THR A 111 -19.26 1.98 5.68
N PHE A 112 -18.60 0.83 5.59
CA PHE A 112 -19.26 -0.46 5.46
C PHE A 112 -18.75 -1.46 6.50
N LEU A 113 -19.60 -2.44 6.82
CA LEU A 113 -19.27 -3.66 7.51
C LEU A 113 -19.13 -4.78 6.48
N TYR A 114 -18.27 -5.76 6.73
CA TYR A 114 -18.12 -6.91 5.87
C TYR A 114 -17.89 -8.20 6.63
N SER A 115 -18.30 -9.29 6.00
CA SER A 115 -17.84 -10.64 6.32
C SER A 115 -17.63 -11.40 5.02
N TRP A 116 -16.60 -12.26 4.98
CA TRP A 116 -16.45 -13.18 3.89
C TRP A 116 -15.97 -14.55 4.36
N THR A 117 -16.34 -15.58 3.60
CA THR A 117 -15.91 -16.96 3.80
C THR A 117 -15.49 -17.55 2.46
N ALA A 118 -14.43 -18.36 2.49
CA ALA A 118 -13.95 -19.14 1.35
C ALA A 118 -14.42 -20.58 1.47
N THR A 119 -14.98 -21.12 0.38
CA THR A 119 -15.39 -22.53 0.28
C THR A 119 -14.89 -23.10 -1.03
N ARG A 120 -14.48 -24.35 -1.05
CA ARG A 120 -14.20 -25.04 -2.30
C ARG A 120 -15.50 -25.27 -3.07
N GLN A 121 -15.41 -25.19 -4.39
CA GLN A 121 -16.59 -25.38 -5.25
C GLN A 121 -17.21 -26.80 -5.14
N ASP A 122 -16.42 -27.80 -4.78
CA ASP A 122 -16.85 -29.16 -4.52
C ASP A 122 -17.37 -29.39 -3.08
N ASN A 123 -17.46 -28.34 -2.25
CA ASN A 123 -17.82 -28.35 -0.85
C ASN A 123 -16.90 -29.18 0.06
N ALA A 124 -15.74 -29.62 -0.43
CA ALA A 124 -14.73 -30.23 0.43
C ALA A 124 -14.12 -29.21 1.39
N PRO A 125 -13.57 -29.63 2.53
CA PRO A 125 -12.86 -28.70 3.44
C PRO A 125 -11.70 -28.00 2.73
N MET A 126 -11.50 -26.73 3.06
CA MET A 126 -10.32 -25.98 2.63
C MET A 126 -9.06 -26.61 3.25
N THR A 127 -8.01 -26.79 2.43
CA THR A 127 -6.71 -27.32 2.86
C THR A 127 -5.65 -26.23 2.93
N LYS A 128 -5.82 -25.17 2.15
CA LYS A 128 -4.96 -23.99 2.13
C LYS A 128 -5.80 -22.72 2.32
N PRO A 129 -5.32 -21.74 3.10
CA PRO A 129 -6.02 -20.47 3.24
C PRO A 129 -5.92 -19.65 1.95
N VAL A 130 -6.91 -18.82 1.70
CA VAL A 130 -6.88 -17.79 0.66
C VAL A 130 -5.99 -16.65 1.14
N GLU A 131 -5.09 -16.21 0.30
CA GLU A 131 -4.35 -14.97 0.50
C GLU A 131 -5.24 -13.80 0.07
N PHE A 132 -5.26 -12.75 0.90
CA PHE A 132 -6.03 -11.55 0.57
C PHE A 132 -5.29 -10.28 0.96
N GLU A 133 -5.53 -9.24 0.17
CA GLU A 133 -5.10 -7.88 0.43
C GLU A 133 -6.34 -6.99 0.43
N PHE A 134 -6.63 -6.39 1.58
CA PHE A 134 -7.69 -5.41 1.72
C PHE A 134 -7.08 -4.02 1.58
N HIS A 135 -7.41 -3.32 0.51
CA HIS A 135 -6.78 -2.05 0.17
C HIS A 135 -7.75 -1.14 -0.61
N GLY A 136 -7.37 0.12 -0.75
CA GLY A 136 -8.09 1.08 -1.56
C GLY A 136 -7.13 1.95 -2.36
N HIS A 137 -7.63 2.51 -3.46
CA HIS A 137 -6.88 3.49 -4.24
C HIS A 137 -7.82 4.48 -4.92
N THR A 138 -7.30 5.66 -5.24
CA THR A 138 -8.01 6.61 -6.07
C THR A 138 -8.12 6.05 -7.49
N VAL A 139 -9.20 6.41 -8.20
CA VAL A 139 -9.30 6.13 -9.63
C VAL A 139 -8.37 7.10 -10.36
N GLU A 140 -7.50 6.56 -11.17
CA GLU A 140 -6.41 7.30 -11.82
C GLU A 140 -6.94 8.29 -12.85
N ASP A 141 -6.44 9.53 -12.79
CA ASP A 141 -6.59 10.56 -13.83
C ASP A 141 -5.34 10.69 -14.73
N GLY A 142 -4.42 9.72 -14.64
CA GLY A 142 -3.21 9.61 -15.45
C GLY A 142 -1.94 10.20 -14.85
N LYS A 143 -1.92 10.67 -13.59
CA LYS A 143 -0.72 11.30 -13.00
C LYS A 143 -0.29 10.75 -11.65
N THR A 144 -1.21 10.47 -10.75
CA THR A 144 -0.89 9.97 -9.41
C THR A 144 -2.02 9.11 -8.89
N MET A 145 -1.69 7.95 -8.36
CA MET A 145 -2.63 7.07 -7.69
C MET A 145 -2.27 6.99 -6.21
N THR A 146 -3.20 7.37 -5.33
CA THR A 146 -3.04 7.12 -3.90
C THR A 146 -3.47 5.70 -3.62
N VAL A 147 -2.64 4.93 -2.94
CA VAL A 147 -2.93 3.56 -2.52
C VAL A 147 -2.83 3.49 -1.00
N ALA A 148 -3.81 2.88 -0.35
CA ALA A 148 -3.77 2.57 1.08
C ALA A 148 -3.99 1.07 1.27
N GLU A 149 -3.04 0.39 1.89
CA GLU A 149 -3.18 -0.99 2.36
C GLU A 149 -3.78 -0.97 3.77
N TYR A 150 -4.90 -1.69 3.97
CA TYR A 150 -5.57 -1.79 5.27
C TYR A 150 -5.20 -3.08 6.00
N LEU A 151 -5.15 -4.19 5.26
CA LEU A 151 -4.84 -5.50 5.82
C LEU A 151 -4.35 -6.44 4.72
N LYS A 152 -3.28 -7.17 4.99
CA LYS A 152 -2.81 -8.29 4.17
C LYS A 152 -2.65 -9.52 5.03
N SER A 153 -3.25 -10.64 4.64
CA SER A 153 -3.22 -11.86 5.44
C SER A 153 -3.59 -13.09 4.60
N LYS A 154 -3.63 -14.24 5.28
CA LYS A 154 -4.13 -15.52 4.75
C LYS A 154 -5.17 -16.08 5.70
N SER A 155 -6.37 -16.35 5.19
CA SER A 155 -7.48 -16.91 5.98
C SER A 155 -8.47 -17.65 5.10
N VAL A 156 -9.39 -18.37 5.73
CA VAL A 156 -10.59 -18.92 5.06
C VAL A 156 -11.82 -18.06 5.32
N SER A 157 -11.70 -17.05 6.18
CA SER A 157 -12.77 -16.08 6.46
C SER A 157 -12.19 -14.83 7.11
N ALA A 158 -12.89 -13.70 6.99
CA ALA A 158 -12.62 -12.51 7.77
C ALA A 158 -13.90 -11.68 7.95
N THR A 159 -13.91 -10.87 9.00
CA THR A 159 -14.96 -9.88 9.28
C THR A 159 -14.32 -8.56 9.68
N GLY A 160 -15.00 -7.45 9.40
CA GLY A 160 -14.49 -6.15 9.80
C GLY A 160 -15.35 -5.00 9.31
N ALA A 161 -14.79 -3.81 9.39
CA ALA A 161 -15.37 -2.57 8.91
C ALA A 161 -14.30 -1.73 8.22
N LEU A 162 -14.71 -0.89 7.29
CA LEU A 162 -13.89 0.16 6.71
C LEU A 162 -14.65 1.47 6.75
N THR A 163 -14.00 2.53 7.22
CA THR A 163 -14.38 3.91 6.93
C THR A 163 -13.41 4.44 5.88
N ALA A 164 -13.93 4.81 4.71
CA ALA A 164 -13.10 5.24 3.59
C ALA A 164 -12.30 6.49 3.94
N PRO A 165 -10.96 6.48 3.82
CA PRO A 165 -10.14 7.63 4.14
C PRO A 165 -10.11 8.68 3.03
N PHE A 166 -10.43 8.28 1.79
CA PHE A 166 -10.43 9.14 0.60
C PHE A 166 -11.49 8.66 -0.40
N GLU A 167 -11.82 9.51 -1.36
CA GLU A 167 -12.66 9.12 -2.49
C GLU A 167 -11.91 8.19 -3.42
N GLY A 168 -12.49 7.01 -3.67
CA GLY A 168 -11.83 6.00 -4.48
C GLY A 168 -12.57 4.67 -4.50
N ILE A 169 -11.86 3.64 -4.90
CA ILE A 169 -12.34 2.27 -4.88
C ILE A 169 -11.62 1.47 -3.80
N HIS A 170 -12.39 0.76 -2.99
CA HIS A 170 -11.92 0.06 -1.79
C HIS A 170 -12.45 -1.36 -1.80
N GLY A 171 -11.61 -2.34 -1.42
CA GLY A 171 -12.01 -3.74 -1.43
C GLY A 171 -10.83 -4.69 -1.38
N TRP A 172 -10.99 -5.82 -2.01
CA TRP A 172 -10.09 -6.95 -1.84
C TRP A 172 -9.45 -7.38 -3.15
N TYR A 173 -8.19 -7.76 -3.05
CA TYR A 173 -7.55 -8.72 -3.93
C TYR A 173 -7.55 -10.06 -3.21
N PHE A 174 -8.01 -11.12 -3.87
CA PHE A 174 -8.00 -12.49 -3.38
C PHE A 174 -7.14 -13.37 -4.26
N ARG A 175 -6.40 -14.30 -3.66
CA ARG A 175 -5.64 -15.35 -4.37
C ARG A 175 -5.91 -16.71 -3.78
N ASN A 176 -6.38 -17.63 -4.60
CA ASN A 176 -6.55 -19.03 -4.28
C ASN A 176 -5.23 -19.79 -4.38
N HIS A 177 -4.92 -20.61 -3.38
CA HIS A 177 -3.77 -21.51 -3.35
C HIS A 177 -4.16 -23.00 -3.38
N GLU A 178 -5.48 -23.29 -3.42
CA GLU A 178 -6.00 -24.66 -3.61
C GLU A 178 -5.82 -25.12 -5.05
N GLU A 179 -5.68 -26.43 -5.25
CA GLU A 179 -5.66 -27.05 -6.58
C GLU A 179 -7.03 -27.03 -7.26
N ASP A 180 -8.08 -26.79 -6.49
CA ASP A 180 -9.47 -26.72 -6.92
C ASP A 180 -10.01 -25.29 -6.86
N PRO A 181 -11.02 -24.95 -7.67
CA PRO A 181 -11.69 -23.66 -7.61
C PRO A 181 -12.32 -23.39 -6.23
N VAL A 182 -12.28 -22.12 -5.83
CA VAL A 182 -12.80 -21.62 -4.55
C VAL A 182 -13.81 -20.51 -4.82
N ILE A 183 -14.85 -20.44 -4.01
CA ILE A 183 -15.82 -19.34 -4.02
C ILE A 183 -15.65 -18.55 -2.73
N ILE A 184 -15.44 -17.24 -2.87
CA ILE A 184 -15.54 -16.30 -1.75
C ILE A 184 -16.97 -15.79 -1.71
N ARG A 185 -17.68 -16.04 -0.63
CA ARG A 185 -18.96 -15.42 -0.33
C ARG A 185 -18.72 -14.20 0.53
N LEU A 186 -18.85 -13.02 -0.07
CA LEU A 186 -18.71 -11.72 0.56
C LEU A 186 -20.08 -11.13 0.88
N GLU A 187 -20.31 -10.81 2.13
CA GLU A 187 -21.43 -9.99 2.60
C GLU A 187 -20.93 -8.60 2.98
N ILE A 188 -21.55 -7.57 2.43
CA ILE A 188 -21.15 -6.18 2.67
C ILE A 188 -22.41 -5.34 2.92
N GLU A 189 -22.37 -4.51 3.97
CA GLU A 189 -23.48 -3.64 4.37
C GLU A 189 -22.97 -2.28 4.80
N GLY A 190 -23.54 -1.20 4.26
CA GLY A 190 -23.11 0.15 4.61
C GLY A 190 -23.37 1.18 3.52
N PHE A 191 -22.50 2.17 3.45
CA PHE A 191 -22.59 3.30 2.52
C PHE A 191 -21.50 3.17 1.46
N PHE A 192 -21.86 2.73 0.28
CA PHE A 192 -20.97 2.56 -0.87
C PHE A 192 -21.79 2.45 -2.15
N SER A 193 -21.13 2.51 -3.29
CA SER A 193 -21.71 2.20 -4.59
C SER A 193 -21.03 1.00 -5.21
N LEU A 194 -21.81 0.11 -5.80
CA LEU A 194 -21.26 -1.01 -6.58
C LEU A 194 -20.58 -0.47 -7.84
N ILE A 195 -19.46 -1.08 -8.19
CA ILE A 195 -18.77 -0.82 -9.46
C ILE A 195 -19.42 -1.67 -10.54
N GLU A 196 -19.76 -1.04 -11.67
CA GLU A 196 -20.35 -1.75 -12.79
C GLU A 196 -19.43 -2.86 -13.31
N PRO A 197 -20.01 -3.99 -13.73
CA PRO A 197 -19.27 -5.11 -14.30
C PRO A 197 -18.37 -4.72 -15.48
N GLY A 198 -17.08 -5.03 -15.39
CA GLY A 198 -16.08 -4.73 -16.43
C GLY A 198 -15.37 -3.38 -16.26
N ARG A 199 -15.64 -2.65 -15.17
CA ARG A 199 -14.91 -1.43 -14.81
C ARG A 199 -13.77 -1.75 -13.84
N PRO A 200 -12.77 -0.86 -13.70
CA PRO A 200 -11.70 -1.02 -12.72
C PRO A 200 -12.23 -1.34 -11.32
N GLY A 201 -11.71 -2.40 -10.71
CA GLY A 201 -12.19 -2.97 -9.43
C GLY A 201 -13.33 -3.98 -9.54
N ASN A 202 -13.87 -4.22 -10.75
CA ASN A 202 -14.81 -5.30 -11.07
C ASN A 202 -14.62 -5.80 -12.51
N GLU A 203 -13.38 -6.03 -12.92
CA GLU A 203 -13.00 -6.47 -14.26
C GLU A 203 -13.61 -7.84 -14.63
N PHE A 204 -13.80 -8.70 -13.64
CA PHE A 204 -14.38 -10.04 -13.80
C PHE A 204 -15.91 -10.06 -13.89
N ARG A 205 -16.54 -8.88 -13.97
CA ARG A 205 -17.98 -8.70 -14.20
C ARG A 205 -18.86 -9.38 -13.17
N ILE A 206 -18.43 -9.40 -11.93
CA ILE A 206 -19.16 -10.00 -10.81
C ILE A 206 -20.41 -9.17 -10.49
N ARG A 207 -21.51 -9.84 -10.20
CA ARG A 207 -22.79 -9.23 -9.83
C ARG A 207 -23.24 -9.76 -8.46
N PRO A 208 -23.91 -8.93 -7.64
CA PRO A 208 -24.54 -9.42 -6.42
C PRO A 208 -25.56 -10.52 -6.72
N LEU A 209 -25.68 -11.47 -5.79
CA LEU A 209 -26.67 -12.57 -5.91
C LEU A 209 -28.10 -12.07 -5.75
N GLU A 210 -28.36 -11.19 -4.79
CA GLU A 210 -29.66 -10.54 -4.57
C GLU A 210 -29.49 -9.18 -3.89
N GLN A 211 -30.36 -8.23 -4.28
CA GLN A 211 -30.55 -7.00 -3.51
C GLN A 211 -31.71 -7.26 -2.54
N THR A 212 -31.43 -7.52 -1.28
CA THR A 212 -32.47 -7.45 -0.26
C THR A 212 -32.66 -5.97 0.07
N THR A 213 -33.55 -5.31 -0.68
CA THR A 213 -34.03 -3.98 -0.29
C THR A 213 -34.90 -4.17 0.94
N PRO A 214 -34.62 -3.53 2.09
CA PRO A 214 -35.57 -3.50 3.19
C PRO A 214 -36.83 -2.82 2.67
N GLN A 215 -37.97 -3.51 2.76
CA GLN A 215 -39.25 -2.88 2.49
C GLN A 215 -39.44 -1.75 3.53
N SER A 216 -39.54 -0.53 3.05
CA SER A 216 -39.96 0.62 3.87
C SER A 216 -41.42 0.38 4.32
N ASN A 217 -41.61 0.14 5.61
CA ASN A 217 -42.92 0.30 6.25
C ASN A 217 -43.21 1.76 6.43
#